data_908c738a87dca4756a5e115f0bea5bda
#
_entry.id   908c738a87dca4756a5e115f0bea5bda
#
_cell.length_a   1.000
_cell.length_b   1.000
_cell.length_c   1.000
_cell.angle_alpha   90.00
_cell.angle_beta   90.00
_cell.angle_gamma   90.00
#
_symmetry.space_group_name_H-M   'P 1'
#
loop_
_entity.id
_entity.type
_entity.pdbx_description
1 polymer ?
#
loop_
_entity_poly.entity_id
_entity_poly.type
_entity_poly.pdbx_seq_one_letter_code
_entity_poly.pdbx_strand_id
1 'polypeptide(L)' 'EMYQMTNIRDYLTQVRQAIEATPNLNAERYFEQIFTDTRCNLRIRLRFADDSLLEISEAVTVRRSRR' A
#
# COMPACT_ATOMS: atom_id res chain seq x y z
N GLU A 1 13.73 -1.30 17.14
CA GLU A 1 13.85 -2.35 16.15
C GLU A 1 13.35 -1.89 14.79
N MET A 2 14.09 -2.24 13.77
CA MET A 2 13.74 -1.81 12.43
C MET A 2 13.10 -2.94 11.65
N TYR A 3 12.02 -2.60 10.99
CA TYR A 3 11.39 -3.52 10.07
C TYR A 3 11.96 -3.32 8.68
N GLN A 4 12.35 -4.40 8.03
CA GLN A 4 12.86 -4.34 6.67
C GLN A 4 11.90 -5.03 5.74
N MET A 5 11.54 -4.36 4.68
CA MET A 5 10.73 -4.95 3.63
C MET A 5 11.63 -5.70 2.68
N THR A 6 11.39 -7.00 2.54
CA THR A 6 12.20 -7.85 1.69
C THR A 6 11.55 -8.10 0.35
N ASN A 7 10.23 -7.86 0.24
CA ASN A 7 9.54 -8.06 -1.02
C ASN A 7 8.27 -7.21 -1.04
N ILE A 8 7.58 -7.27 -2.17
CA ILE A 8 6.41 -6.43 -2.38
C ILE A 8 5.24 -6.84 -1.47
N ARG A 9 5.15 -8.10 -1.10
CA ARG A 9 4.05 -8.55 -0.24
C ARG A 9 4.15 -7.95 1.14
N ASP A 10 5.38 -7.80 1.66
CA ASP A 10 5.59 -7.14 2.94
C ASP A 10 5.14 -5.70 2.89
N TYR A 11 5.48 -5.01 1.81
CA TYR A 11 5.06 -3.63 1.63
C TYR A 11 3.54 -3.51 1.60
N LEU A 12 2.89 -4.37 0.81
CA LEU A 12 1.44 -4.31 0.67
C LEU A 12 0.73 -4.65 1.98
N THR A 13 1.29 -5.57 2.75
CA THR A 13 0.74 -5.89 4.06
C THR A 13 0.77 -4.66 4.96
N GLN A 14 1.86 -3.90 4.93
CA GLN A 14 1.94 -2.68 5.73
C GLN A 14 0.94 -1.64 5.28
N VAL A 15 0.76 -1.49 3.98
CA VAL A 15 -0.22 -0.54 3.44
C VAL A 15 -1.62 -0.90 3.93
N ARG A 16 -1.99 -2.18 3.83
CA ARG A 16 -3.31 -2.62 4.27
C ARG A 16 -3.50 -2.42 5.76
N GLN A 17 -2.48 -2.73 6.56
CA GLN A 17 -2.57 -2.54 7.99
C GLN A 17 -2.72 -1.08 8.37
N ALA A 18 -2.03 -0.19 7.66
CA ALA A 18 -2.14 1.24 7.91
C ALA A 18 -3.56 1.73 7.62
N ILE A 19 -4.17 1.25 6.54
CA ILE A 19 -5.53 1.61 6.20
C ILE A 19 -6.51 1.12 7.26
N GLU A 20 -6.34 -0.13 7.70
CA GLU A 20 -7.24 -0.71 8.70
C GLU A 20 -7.09 -0.05 10.05
N ALA A 21 -5.90 0.46 10.36
CA ALA A 21 -5.66 1.09 11.65
C ALA A 21 -6.14 2.53 11.71
N THR A 22 -6.50 3.12 10.58
CA THR A 22 -6.94 4.51 10.51
C THR A 22 -8.44 4.58 10.72
N PRO A 23 -8.93 5.25 11.76
CA PRO A 23 -10.37 5.35 11.98
C PRO A 23 -11.02 6.30 10.97
N ASN A 24 -12.30 6.08 10.73
CA ASN A 24 -13.11 6.96 9.88
C ASN A 24 -12.61 7.01 8.45
N LEU A 25 -12.06 5.91 7.99
CA LEU A 25 -11.51 5.79 6.65
C LEU A 25 -12.14 4.58 5.97
N ASN A 26 -12.68 4.80 4.78
CA ASN A 26 -13.30 3.73 4.02
C ASN A 26 -12.52 3.52 2.72
N ALA A 27 -12.03 2.31 2.53
CA ALA A 27 -11.33 1.96 1.30
C ALA A 27 -12.38 1.52 0.28
N GLU A 28 -12.76 2.43 -0.59
CA GLU A 28 -13.78 2.17 -1.62
C GLU A 28 -13.24 1.28 -2.73
N ARG A 29 -11.95 1.38 -3.00
CA ARG A 29 -11.30 0.57 -4.01
C ARG A 29 -9.90 0.25 -3.56
N TYR A 30 -9.55 -0.99 -3.70
CA TYR A 30 -8.19 -1.43 -3.41
C TYR A 30 -7.80 -2.42 -4.49
N PHE A 31 -6.80 -2.08 -5.28
CA PHE A 31 -6.36 -2.89 -6.39
C PHE A 31 -4.85 -3.04 -6.36
N GLU A 32 -4.38 -4.27 -6.39
CA GLU A 32 -2.96 -4.59 -6.47
C GLU A 32 -2.73 -5.40 -7.71
N GLN A 33 -1.69 -5.06 -8.45
CA GLN A 33 -1.23 -5.90 -9.54
C GLN A 33 0.24 -6.20 -9.31
N ILE A 34 0.53 -7.43 -8.92
CA ILE A 34 1.88 -7.83 -8.58
C ILE A 34 2.54 -8.41 -9.82
N PHE A 35 3.65 -7.82 -10.24
CA PHE A 35 4.41 -8.29 -11.40
C PHE A 35 5.50 -9.26 -10.99
N THR A 36 6.25 -8.90 -9.97
CA THR A 36 7.32 -9.74 -9.43
C THR A 36 7.29 -9.58 -7.92
N ASP A 37 8.18 -10.29 -7.23
CA ASP A 37 8.24 -10.18 -5.78
C ASP A 37 8.80 -8.83 -5.31
N THR A 38 9.23 -7.96 -6.24
CA THR A 38 9.72 -6.63 -5.88
C THR A 38 9.00 -5.50 -6.61
N ARG A 39 8.03 -5.81 -7.46
CA ARG A 39 7.35 -4.78 -8.26
C ARG A 39 5.86 -5.00 -8.32
N CYS A 40 5.11 -3.93 -8.15
CA CYS A 40 3.66 -3.99 -8.32
C CYS A 40 3.10 -2.63 -8.72
N ASN A 41 1.89 -2.65 -9.21
CA ASN A 41 1.07 -1.44 -9.32
C ASN A 41 0.03 -1.46 -8.21
N LEU A 42 -0.26 -0.28 -7.68
CA LEU A 42 -1.18 -0.14 -6.57
C LEU A 42 -2.15 0.99 -6.87
N ARG A 43 -3.45 0.72 -6.73
CA ARG A 43 -4.49 1.73 -6.88
C ARG A 43 -5.43 1.63 -5.71
N ILE A 44 -5.60 2.76 -5.03
CA ILE A 44 -6.43 2.81 -3.83
C ILE A 44 -7.31 4.04 -3.91
N ARG A 45 -8.57 3.89 -3.50
CA ARG A 45 -9.49 4.97 -3.38
C ARG A 45 -10.02 4.99 -1.96
N LEU A 46 -9.73 6.06 -1.25
CA LEU A 46 -10.08 6.18 0.16
C LEU A 46 -11.05 7.33 0.36
N ARG A 47 -12.11 7.05 1.12
CA ARG A 47 -13.10 8.05 1.48
C ARG A 47 -13.01 8.31 2.96
N PHE A 48 -12.89 9.58 3.33
CA PHE A 48 -12.81 9.98 4.74
C PHE A 48 -14.19 10.33 5.28
N ALA A 49 -14.27 10.45 6.60
CA ALA A 49 -15.54 10.70 7.27
C ALA A 49 -16.16 12.04 6.84
N ASP A 50 -15.32 13.01 6.47
CA ASP A 50 -15.82 14.32 6.01
C ASP A 50 -16.17 14.32 4.52
N ASP A 51 -16.20 13.13 3.91
CA ASP A 51 -16.56 12.92 2.52
C ASP A 51 -15.47 13.32 1.53
N SER A 52 -14.28 13.66 2.01
CA SER A 52 -13.19 13.93 1.11
C SER A 52 -12.64 12.61 0.54
N LEU A 53 -11.98 12.71 -0.59
CA LEU A 53 -11.54 11.56 -1.36
C LEU A 53 -10.05 11.68 -1.64
N LEU A 54 -9.34 10.56 -1.42
CA LEU A 54 -7.94 10.44 -1.80
C LEU A 54 -7.78 9.27 -2.74
N GLU A 55 -7.18 9.52 -3.89
CA GLU A 55 -6.88 8.46 -4.84
C GLU A 55 -5.38 8.31 -4.96
N ILE A 56 -4.92 7.08 -4.84
CA ILE A 56 -3.50 6.75 -4.94
C ILE A 56 -3.32 5.84 -6.14
N SER A 57 -2.33 6.18 -6.96
CA SER A 57 -1.95 5.34 -8.10
C SER A 57 -0.44 5.33 -8.16
N GLU A 58 0.16 4.18 -7.88
CA GLU A 58 1.61 4.08 -7.74
C GLU A 58 2.16 2.87 -8.46
N ALA A 59 3.33 3.06 -9.06
CA ALA A 59 4.17 1.94 -9.48
C ALA A 59 5.22 1.78 -8.40
N VAL A 60 5.20 0.66 -7.71
CA VAL A 60 6.03 0.42 -6.53
C VAL A 60 7.14 -0.55 -6.86
N THR A 61 8.36 -0.20 -6.48
CA THR A 61 9.52 -1.06 -6.61
C THR A 61 10.20 -1.15 -5.25
N VAL A 62 10.36 -2.37 -4.77
CA VAL A 62 11.10 -2.60 -3.52
C VAL A 62 12.52 -2.95 -3.90
N ARG A 63 13.48 -2.19 -3.39
CA ARG A 63 14.89 -2.41 -3.67
C ARG A 63 15.56 -3.03 -2.48
N ARG A 64 16.30 -4.08 -2.75
CA ARG A 64 17.07 -4.71 -1.70
C ARG A 64 18.42 -4.03 -1.60
N SER A 65 18.79 -3.78 -0.36
CA SER A 65 20.11 -3.23 -0.09
C SER A 65 21.15 -4.32 -0.27
N ARG A 66 22.25 -4.00 -0.91
CA ARG A 66 23.33 -4.92 -1.14
C ARG A 66 24.59 -4.39 -0.50
N ARG A 67 25.33 -5.31 0.06
CA ARG A 67 26.53 -4.89 0.78
C ARG A 67 27.72 -5.65 0.32
#